data_f0d2ee28f1de51438de64bbda8dd92cd
#
_entry.id   f0d2ee28f1de51438de64bbda8dd92cd
#
_cell.length_a   1.000
_cell.length_b   1.000
_cell.length_c   1.000
_cell.angle_alpha   90.00
_cell.angle_beta   90.00
_cell.angle_gamma   90.00
#
_symmetry.space_group_name_H-M   'P 1'
#
loop_
_entity.id
_entity.type
_entity.pdbx_description
1 polymer ?
#
loop_
_entity_poly.entity_id
_entity_poly.type
_entity_poly.pdbx_seq_one_letter_code
_entity_poly.pdbx_strand_id
1 'polypeptide(L)'
;MSNSIKYSSTRGGESSLSYEDVLLSGLARDGGLFMPEEWPQFSHSDLNEMKHLNYAELSAKIIRPFVEPCLSENELLNISKDTYSTFNKDVAPLYQLNKNLHVLELFHGPTLAFKDYAMQFLARAFNQALNKRAEKGVILGATSGDTGSAALEAFKGKENIDIFILFPCLLYTSPS
;
A
#
# COMPACT_ATOMS: atom_id res chain seq x y z
N MET A 1 -24.56 10.83 4.02
CA MET A 1 -24.02 9.70 3.26
C MET A 1 -22.59 10.08 2.91
N SER A 2 -21.60 9.38 3.44
CA SER A 2 -20.21 9.64 3.06
C SER A 2 -20.05 9.29 1.58
N ASN A 3 -19.76 10.29 0.73
CA ASN A 3 -19.43 10.04 -0.67
C ASN A 3 -18.10 9.30 -0.68
N SER A 4 -18.09 8.01 -1.03
CA SER A 4 -16.86 7.27 -1.22
C SER A 4 -16.07 7.86 -2.38
N ILE A 5 -14.76 8.05 -2.19
CA ILE A 5 -13.85 8.53 -3.23
C ILE A 5 -13.91 7.58 -4.43
N LYS A 6 -14.02 8.15 -5.61
CA LYS A 6 -13.98 7.43 -6.88
C LYS A 6 -12.63 7.63 -7.56
N TYR A 7 -12.32 6.75 -8.50
CA TYR A 7 -11.04 6.70 -9.18
C TYR A 7 -11.20 6.78 -10.68
N SER A 8 -10.29 7.50 -11.32
CA SER A 8 -10.25 7.66 -12.77
C SER A 8 -8.86 7.37 -13.33
N SER A 9 -8.81 6.89 -14.56
CA SER A 9 -7.55 6.71 -15.27
C SER A 9 -6.88 8.05 -15.59
N THR A 10 -5.56 8.11 -15.44
CA THR A 10 -4.74 9.26 -15.83
C THR A 10 -4.77 9.55 -17.33
N ARG A 11 -5.26 8.61 -18.14
CA ARG A 11 -5.48 8.77 -19.59
C ARG A 11 -6.93 9.04 -19.98
N GLY A 12 -7.84 9.03 -19.01
CA GLY A 12 -9.23 9.42 -19.17
C GLY A 12 -10.16 8.37 -19.78
N GLY A 13 -9.67 7.15 -20.03
CA GLY A 13 -10.48 6.09 -20.63
C GLY A 13 -11.41 5.38 -19.63
N GLU A 14 -11.17 5.51 -18.35
CA GLU A 14 -12.01 4.92 -17.27
C GLU A 14 -12.19 5.93 -16.14
N SER A 15 -13.39 5.97 -15.55
CA SER A 15 -13.75 6.92 -14.48
C SER A 15 -14.77 6.32 -13.52
N SER A 16 -14.90 6.95 -12.36
CA SER A 16 -15.90 6.64 -11.32
C SER A 16 -15.85 5.21 -10.79
N LEU A 17 -14.65 4.60 -10.79
CA LEU A 17 -14.43 3.26 -10.26
C LEU A 17 -14.35 3.27 -8.74
N SER A 18 -14.69 2.15 -8.12
CA SER A 18 -14.49 1.93 -6.68
C SER A 18 -13.02 1.61 -6.37
N TYR A 19 -12.60 1.80 -5.11
CA TYR A 19 -11.27 1.35 -4.66
C TYR A 19 -11.04 -0.14 -4.93
N GLU A 20 -12.04 -0.98 -4.69
CA GLU A 20 -11.95 -2.43 -4.88
C GLU A 20 -11.71 -2.79 -6.34
N ASP A 21 -12.45 -2.15 -7.28
CA ASP A 21 -12.26 -2.39 -8.71
C ASP A 21 -10.86 -1.99 -9.18
N VAL A 22 -10.38 -0.84 -8.69
CA VAL A 22 -9.03 -0.34 -8.99
C VAL A 22 -7.96 -1.25 -8.41
N LEU A 23 -8.12 -1.67 -7.15
CA LEU A 23 -7.18 -2.57 -6.48
C LEU A 23 -7.00 -3.88 -7.25
N LEU A 24 -8.09 -4.48 -7.70
CA LEU A 24 -8.07 -5.76 -8.41
C LEU A 24 -7.69 -5.64 -9.89
N SER A 25 -7.91 -4.49 -10.51
CA SER A 25 -7.51 -4.23 -11.90
C SER A 25 -6.02 -3.96 -12.06
N GLY A 26 -5.39 -3.32 -11.07
CA GLY A 26 -3.99 -2.88 -11.12
C GLY A 26 -3.78 -1.69 -12.05
N LEU A 27 -3.90 -1.87 -13.35
CA LEU A 27 -3.81 -0.82 -14.37
C LEU A 27 -5.15 -0.60 -15.08
N ALA A 28 -5.38 0.63 -15.53
CA ALA A 28 -6.53 0.94 -16.38
C ALA A 28 -6.38 0.30 -17.77
N ARG A 29 -7.50 -0.03 -18.42
CA ARG A 29 -7.53 -0.68 -19.75
C ARG A 29 -6.88 0.17 -20.84
N ASP A 30 -6.85 1.48 -20.66
CA ASP A 30 -6.17 2.44 -21.53
C ASP A 30 -4.66 2.55 -21.26
N GLY A 31 -4.13 1.74 -20.30
CA GLY A 31 -2.73 1.76 -19.88
C GLY A 31 -2.38 2.92 -18.95
N GLY A 32 -3.38 3.65 -18.45
CA GLY A 32 -3.22 4.69 -17.43
C GLY A 32 -3.09 4.10 -16.02
N LEU A 33 -2.71 4.96 -15.07
CA LEU A 33 -2.79 4.68 -13.64
C LEU A 33 -4.12 5.19 -13.10
N PHE A 34 -4.61 4.58 -12.03
CA PHE A 34 -5.79 5.09 -11.35
C PHE A 34 -5.40 6.13 -10.30
N MET A 35 -6.12 7.25 -10.32
CA MET A 35 -5.97 8.35 -9.36
C MET A 35 -7.31 8.65 -8.71
N PRO A 36 -7.34 9.01 -7.42
CA PRO A 36 -8.57 9.45 -6.78
C PRO A 36 -9.08 10.74 -7.45
N GLU A 37 -10.38 10.82 -7.68
CA GLU A 37 -11.04 12.01 -8.26
C GLU A 37 -11.06 13.19 -7.28
N GLU A 38 -11.02 12.89 -5.98
CA GLU A 38 -10.99 13.88 -4.91
C GLU A 38 -9.90 13.51 -3.88
N TRP A 39 -9.22 14.52 -3.34
CA TRP A 39 -8.24 14.34 -2.29
C TRP A 39 -8.84 14.69 -0.92
N PRO A 40 -8.79 13.78 0.06
CA PRO A 40 -9.26 14.06 1.39
C PRO A 40 -8.48 15.23 2.01
N GLN A 41 -9.19 16.07 2.73
CA GLN A 41 -8.62 17.21 3.45
C GLN A 41 -8.64 16.93 4.95
N PHE A 42 -7.52 17.17 5.60
CA PHE A 42 -7.40 17.09 7.06
C PHE A 42 -7.23 18.50 7.63
N SER A 43 -8.07 18.85 8.57
CA SER A 43 -8.00 20.11 9.28
C SER A 43 -6.83 20.12 10.29
N HIS A 44 -6.48 21.30 10.81
CA HIS A 44 -5.51 21.41 11.91
C HIS A 44 -5.98 20.64 13.17
N SER A 45 -7.29 20.55 13.42
CA SER A 45 -7.84 19.75 14.50
C SER A 45 -7.57 18.28 14.29
N ASP A 46 -7.85 17.75 13.08
CA ASP A 46 -7.57 16.36 12.72
C ASP A 46 -6.09 16.01 12.90
N LEU A 47 -5.21 16.88 12.45
CA LEU A 47 -3.76 16.69 12.62
C LEU A 47 -3.34 16.69 14.09
N ASN A 48 -3.96 17.51 14.94
CA ASN A 48 -3.68 17.51 16.38
C ASN A 48 -4.16 16.21 17.06
N GLU A 49 -5.32 15.70 16.68
CA GLU A 49 -5.83 14.42 17.18
C GLU A 49 -4.92 13.26 16.77
N MET A 50 -4.41 13.28 15.54
CA MET A 50 -3.52 12.25 14.98
C MET A 50 -2.15 12.15 15.69
N LYS A 51 -1.70 13.19 16.39
CA LYS A 51 -0.39 13.21 17.08
C LYS A 51 -0.23 12.11 18.16
N HIS A 52 -1.34 11.64 18.70
CA HIS A 52 -1.35 10.65 19.78
C HIS A 52 -1.53 9.22 19.30
N LEU A 53 -1.75 9.03 17.99
CA LEU A 53 -1.95 7.72 17.38
C LEU A 53 -0.60 7.01 17.19
N ASN A 54 -0.58 5.71 17.38
CA ASN A 54 0.54 4.89 16.91
C ASN A 54 0.52 4.79 15.37
N TYR A 55 1.60 4.27 14.80
CA TYR A 55 1.76 4.24 13.34
C TYR A 55 0.62 3.48 12.62
N ALA A 56 0.16 2.35 13.15
CA ALA A 56 -0.93 1.57 12.56
C ALA A 56 -2.27 2.31 12.61
N GLU A 57 -2.56 2.97 13.73
CA GLU A 57 -3.77 3.78 13.91
C GLU A 57 -3.74 5.02 13.00
N LEU A 58 -2.58 5.69 12.93
CA LEU A 58 -2.37 6.83 12.02
C LEU A 58 -2.55 6.42 10.56
N SER A 59 -1.94 5.32 10.16
CA SER A 59 -2.09 4.76 8.82
C SER A 59 -3.55 4.46 8.48
N ALA A 60 -4.27 3.79 9.37
CA ALA A 60 -5.69 3.50 9.18
C ALA A 60 -6.51 4.79 9.03
N LYS A 61 -6.27 5.81 9.86
CA LYS A 61 -6.96 7.09 9.80
C LYS A 61 -6.75 7.82 8.46
N ILE A 62 -5.49 7.83 7.97
CA ILE A 62 -5.14 8.52 6.71
C ILE A 62 -5.65 7.74 5.49
N ILE A 63 -5.58 6.42 5.51
CA ILE A 63 -5.98 5.58 4.36
C ILE A 63 -7.50 5.44 4.24
N ARG A 64 -8.23 5.51 5.35
CA ARG A 64 -9.68 5.28 5.40
C ARG A 64 -10.49 5.96 4.29
N PRO A 65 -10.36 7.28 4.03
CA PRO A 65 -11.16 7.94 2.99
C PRO A 65 -10.96 7.34 1.59
N PHE A 66 -9.78 6.80 1.32
CA PHE A 66 -9.43 6.23 0.01
C PHE A 66 -10.01 4.83 -0.22
N VAL A 67 -10.30 4.08 0.83
CA VAL A 67 -10.64 2.65 0.73
C VAL A 67 -12.10 2.34 1.07
N GLU A 68 -12.83 3.29 1.66
CA GLU A 68 -14.25 3.11 1.96
C GLU A 68 -15.10 3.05 0.67
N PRO A 69 -16.15 2.21 0.64
CA PRO A 69 -16.60 1.26 1.67
C PRO A 69 -15.99 -0.14 1.55
N CYS A 70 -14.97 -0.34 0.71
CA CYS A 70 -14.37 -1.66 0.48
C CYS A 70 -13.85 -2.28 1.78
N LEU A 71 -13.17 -1.49 2.60
CA LEU A 71 -12.69 -1.87 3.92
C LEU A 71 -13.44 -1.08 5.00
N SER A 72 -14.07 -1.78 5.92
CA SER A 72 -14.61 -1.17 7.13
C SER A 72 -13.49 -0.65 8.03
N GLU A 73 -13.83 0.25 8.97
CA GLU A 73 -12.84 0.82 9.90
C GLU A 73 -12.09 -0.25 10.69
N ASN A 74 -12.81 -1.29 11.17
CA ASN A 74 -12.19 -2.38 11.91
C ASN A 74 -11.29 -3.25 11.04
N GLU A 75 -11.70 -3.57 9.80
CA GLU A 75 -10.87 -4.31 8.85
C GLU A 75 -9.59 -3.55 8.53
N LEU A 76 -9.73 -2.25 8.24
CA LEU A 76 -8.59 -1.40 7.92
C LEU A 76 -7.62 -1.27 9.09
N LEU A 77 -8.12 -1.10 10.31
CA LEU A 77 -7.28 -1.04 11.50
C LEU A 77 -6.54 -2.36 11.75
N ASN A 78 -7.20 -3.50 11.55
CA ASN A 78 -6.57 -4.82 11.68
C ASN A 78 -5.50 -5.02 10.60
N ILE A 79 -5.81 -4.70 9.34
CA ILE A 79 -4.84 -4.73 8.23
C ILE A 79 -3.62 -3.86 8.56
N SER A 80 -3.83 -2.65 9.07
CA SER A 80 -2.74 -1.74 9.43
C SER A 80 -1.89 -2.29 10.57
N LYS A 81 -2.51 -2.84 11.62
CA LYS A 81 -1.80 -3.49 12.74
C LYS A 81 -0.97 -4.68 12.25
N ASP A 82 -1.57 -5.58 11.48
CA ASP A 82 -0.88 -6.74 10.93
C ASP A 82 0.24 -6.36 9.97
N THR A 83 0.05 -5.29 9.20
CA THR A 83 1.07 -4.74 8.30
C THR A 83 2.28 -4.29 9.08
N TYR A 84 2.09 -3.37 10.02
CA TYR A 84 3.21 -2.70 10.66
C TYR A 84 3.79 -3.47 11.86
N SER A 85 3.14 -4.58 12.29
CA SER A 85 3.75 -5.55 13.20
C SER A 85 4.91 -6.33 12.59
N THR A 86 5.04 -6.34 11.26
CA THR A 86 6.17 -6.98 10.56
C THR A 86 7.43 -6.11 10.52
N PHE A 87 7.30 -4.85 10.93
CA PHE A 87 8.40 -3.89 10.98
C PHE A 87 9.14 -3.94 12.32
N ASN A 88 10.33 -3.39 12.36
CA ASN A 88 11.03 -3.14 13.60
C ASN A 88 10.21 -2.17 14.49
N LYS A 89 10.61 -2.03 15.77
CA LYS A 89 9.85 -1.28 16.78
C LYS A 89 9.41 0.11 16.33
N ASP A 90 10.29 0.84 15.66
CA ASP A 90 9.99 2.15 15.10
C ASP A 90 9.79 1.99 13.59
N VAL A 91 8.54 2.04 13.16
CA VAL A 91 8.18 1.76 11.75
C VAL A 91 8.82 2.74 10.78
N ALA A 92 8.77 4.04 11.08
CA ALA A 92 9.34 5.10 10.25
C ALA A 92 9.90 6.21 11.16
N PRO A 93 11.05 5.96 11.81
CA PRO A 93 11.64 6.92 12.73
C PRO A 93 12.16 8.15 11.98
N LEU A 94 11.97 9.32 12.61
CA LEU A 94 12.48 10.58 12.13
C LEU A 94 13.71 10.95 12.93
N TYR A 95 14.88 10.85 12.30
CA TYR A 95 16.16 11.17 12.92
C TYR A 95 16.57 12.61 12.63
N GLN A 96 16.79 13.39 13.68
CA GLN A 96 17.25 14.77 13.54
C GLN A 96 18.78 14.83 13.41
N LEU A 97 19.28 15.22 12.25
CA LEU A 97 20.71 15.44 12.01
C LEU A 97 21.21 16.77 12.55
N ASN A 98 20.42 17.83 12.40
CA ASN A 98 20.68 19.15 12.94
C ASN A 98 19.37 19.94 13.09
N LYS A 99 19.45 21.21 13.50
CA LYS A 99 18.28 22.05 13.80
C LYS A 99 17.23 22.09 12.67
N ASN A 100 17.66 21.99 11.42
CA ASN A 100 16.80 22.19 10.25
C ASN A 100 16.76 20.97 9.30
N LEU A 101 17.47 19.89 9.63
CA LEU A 101 17.58 18.73 8.77
C LEU A 101 17.19 17.46 9.52
N HIS A 102 16.24 16.75 8.96
CA HIS A 102 15.76 15.49 9.48
C HIS A 102 15.82 14.41 8.38
N VAL A 103 16.08 13.18 8.77
CA VAL A 103 16.03 12.00 7.91
C VAL A 103 14.89 11.12 8.37
N LEU A 104 13.95 10.85 7.47
CA LEU A 104 12.92 9.84 7.68
C LEU A 104 13.49 8.49 7.20
N GLU A 105 13.68 7.55 8.13
CA GLU A 105 14.23 6.24 7.80
C GLU A 105 13.13 5.31 7.31
N LEU A 106 13.27 4.77 6.09
CA LEU A 106 12.28 3.93 5.44
C LEU A 106 12.85 2.54 5.08
N PHE A 107 13.65 1.95 5.98
CA PHE A 107 14.29 0.64 5.79
C PHE A 107 14.05 -0.33 6.98
N HIS A 108 13.00 -0.12 7.75
CA HIS A 108 12.68 -0.92 8.95
C HIS A 108 11.71 -2.07 8.69
N GLY A 109 11.30 -2.27 7.45
CA GLY A 109 10.42 -3.37 7.04
C GLY A 109 11.17 -4.70 6.86
N PRO A 110 10.44 -5.79 6.57
CA PRO A 110 11.00 -7.15 6.52
C PRO A 110 12.07 -7.37 5.45
N THR A 111 12.06 -6.61 4.34
CA THR A 111 13.07 -6.70 3.28
C THR A 111 14.07 -5.56 3.32
N LEU A 112 13.98 -4.67 4.30
CA LEU A 112 14.81 -3.47 4.47
C LEU A 112 14.67 -2.45 3.34
N ALA A 113 13.66 -2.59 2.48
CA ALA A 113 13.37 -1.68 1.38
C ALA A 113 12.15 -0.79 1.72
N PHE A 114 12.16 0.46 1.25
CA PHE A 114 11.02 1.35 1.43
C PHE A 114 9.72 0.82 0.79
N LYS A 115 9.84 -0.11 -0.16
CA LYS A 115 8.70 -0.80 -0.80
C LYS A 115 7.85 -1.60 0.19
N ASP A 116 8.43 -2.04 1.29
CA ASP A 116 7.72 -2.79 2.32
C ASP A 116 6.50 -2.05 2.86
N TYR A 117 6.58 -0.72 3.00
CA TYR A 117 5.48 0.10 3.53
C TYR A 117 4.20 -0.04 2.72
N ALA A 118 4.33 -0.04 1.39
CA ALA A 118 3.19 -0.20 0.51
C ALA A 118 2.84 -1.66 0.27
N MET A 119 3.83 -2.52 0.01
CA MET A 119 3.60 -3.93 -0.37
C MET A 119 2.97 -4.74 0.75
N GLN A 120 3.40 -4.55 2.00
CA GLN A 120 2.83 -5.26 3.14
C GLN A 120 1.34 -4.90 3.35
N PHE A 121 0.97 -3.63 3.17
CA PHE A 121 -0.42 -3.19 3.21
C PHE A 121 -1.20 -3.72 2.00
N LEU A 122 -0.66 -3.54 0.79
CA LEU A 122 -1.28 -3.95 -0.47
C LEU A 122 -1.65 -5.44 -0.46
N ALA A 123 -0.72 -6.30 -0.04
CA ALA A 123 -0.95 -7.74 -0.01
C ALA A 123 -2.12 -8.14 0.90
N ARG A 124 -2.27 -7.48 2.04
CA ARG A 124 -3.38 -7.74 2.97
C ARG A 124 -4.70 -7.20 2.46
N ALA A 125 -4.70 -5.98 1.93
CA ALA A 125 -5.90 -5.39 1.34
C ALA A 125 -6.39 -6.19 0.12
N PHE A 126 -5.47 -6.63 -0.73
CA PHE A 126 -5.75 -7.45 -1.91
C PHE A 126 -6.34 -8.82 -1.51
N ASN A 127 -5.70 -9.50 -0.55
CA ASN A 127 -6.20 -10.77 -0.05
C ASN A 127 -7.59 -10.63 0.60
N GLN A 128 -7.85 -9.53 1.30
CA GLN A 128 -9.16 -9.24 1.89
C GLN A 128 -10.24 -9.03 0.81
N ALA A 129 -9.91 -8.31 -0.26
CA ALA A 129 -10.83 -8.10 -1.38
C ALA A 129 -11.15 -9.42 -2.10
N LEU A 130 -10.16 -10.25 -2.37
CA LEU A 130 -10.36 -11.58 -2.98
C LEU A 130 -11.17 -12.51 -2.06
N ASN A 131 -10.92 -12.50 -0.76
CA ASN A 131 -11.71 -13.26 0.22
C ASN A 131 -13.19 -12.88 0.18
N LYS A 132 -13.51 -11.60 0.12
CA LYS A 132 -14.90 -11.11 0.02
C LYS A 132 -15.60 -11.57 -1.26
N ARG A 133 -14.84 -11.71 -2.35
CA ARG A 133 -15.36 -12.16 -3.65
C ARG A 133 -15.33 -13.68 -3.82
N ALA A 134 -14.71 -14.41 -2.91
CA ALA A 134 -14.40 -15.83 -3.05
C ALA A 134 -13.63 -16.15 -4.35
N GLU A 135 -12.71 -15.25 -4.72
CA GLU A 135 -11.88 -15.31 -5.92
C GLU A 135 -10.41 -15.61 -5.57
N LYS A 136 -9.67 -16.05 -6.58
CA LYS A 136 -8.20 -16.19 -6.52
C LYS A 136 -7.54 -15.24 -7.49
N GLY A 137 -6.36 -14.76 -7.13
CA GLY A 137 -5.56 -13.86 -7.96
C GLY A 137 -4.18 -14.41 -8.27
N VAL A 138 -3.64 -14.01 -9.41
CA VAL A 138 -2.24 -14.27 -9.78
C VAL A 138 -1.55 -12.94 -10.00
N ILE A 139 -0.41 -12.76 -9.35
CA ILE A 139 0.45 -11.59 -9.54
C ILE A 139 1.65 -12.04 -10.37
N LEU A 140 1.83 -11.41 -11.52
CA LEU A 140 3.00 -11.57 -12.35
C LEU A 140 3.76 -10.24 -12.40
N GLY A 141 4.99 -10.24 -11.91
CA GLY A 141 5.85 -9.06 -11.91
C GLY A 141 7.17 -9.30 -12.62
N ALA A 142 7.76 -8.25 -13.16
CA ALA A 142 9.13 -8.24 -13.66
C ALA A 142 9.87 -7.08 -13.01
N THR A 143 10.93 -7.38 -12.25
CA THR A 143 11.66 -6.38 -11.48
C THR A 143 13.09 -6.83 -11.24
N SER A 144 14.00 -5.87 -11.17
CA SER A 144 15.43 -6.12 -10.98
C SER A 144 15.90 -5.97 -9.53
N GLY A 145 15.02 -5.71 -8.56
CA GLY A 145 15.50 -5.44 -7.21
C GLY A 145 14.39 -5.42 -6.14
N ASP A 146 14.44 -4.40 -5.30
CA ASP A 146 13.67 -4.27 -4.04
C ASP A 146 12.15 -4.47 -4.19
N THR A 147 11.57 -4.05 -5.30
CA THR A 147 10.12 -4.22 -5.53
C THR A 147 9.72 -5.69 -5.58
N GLY A 148 10.52 -6.53 -6.25
CA GLY A 148 10.26 -7.97 -6.32
C GLY A 148 10.41 -8.66 -4.98
N SER A 149 11.46 -8.34 -4.26
CA SER A 149 11.72 -8.91 -2.92
C SER A 149 10.62 -8.52 -1.93
N ALA A 150 10.23 -7.24 -1.91
CA ALA A 150 9.16 -6.76 -1.05
C ALA A 150 7.80 -7.39 -1.41
N ALA A 151 7.50 -7.56 -2.71
CA ALA A 151 6.29 -8.22 -3.16
C ALA A 151 6.26 -9.70 -2.74
N LEU A 152 7.32 -10.47 -3.01
CA LEU A 152 7.41 -11.88 -2.62
C LEU A 152 7.20 -12.06 -1.12
N GLU A 153 7.85 -11.24 -0.29
CA GLU A 153 7.70 -11.32 1.17
C GLU A 153 6.28 -10.93 1.62
N ALA A 154 5.69 -9.90 1.03
CA ALA A 154 4.36 -9.42 1.40
C ALA A 154 3.24 -10.43 1.05
N PHE A 155 3.33 -11.08 -0.12
CA PHE A 155 2.33 -12.02 -0.61
C PHE A 155 2.57 -13.46 -0.15
N LYS A 156 3.71 -13.76 0.44
CA LYS A 156 4.04 -15.07 0.99
C LYS A 156 2.96 -15.59 1.96
N GLY A 157 2.48 -16.81 1.71
CA GLY A 157 1.50 -17.47 2.56
C GLY A 157 0.07 -16.90 2.48
N LYS A 158 -0.27 -16.08 1.48
CA LYS A 158 -1.64 -15.68 1.21
C LYS A 158 -2.36 -16.78 0.43
N GLU A 159 -3.46 -17.30 0.99
CA GLU A 159 -4.13 -18.51 0.46
C GLU A 159 -4.78 -18.32 -0.93
N ASN A 160 -5.18 -17.08 -1.25
CA ASN A 160 -5.89 -16.79 -2.50
C ASN A 160 -5.03 -16.09 -3.55
N ILE A 161 -3.71 -16.04 -3.35
CA ILE A 161 -2.82 -15.29 -4.24
C ILE A 161 -1.58 -16.11 -4.55
N ASP A 162 -1.37 -16.36 -5.83
CA ASP A 162 -0.11 -16.86 -6.35
C ASP A 162 0.72 -15.68 -6.88
N ILE A 163 2.02 -15.67 -6.60
CA ILE A 163 2.92 -14.62 -7.06
C ILE A 163 4.11 -15.20 -7.81
N PHE A 164 4.40 -14.61 -8.97
CA PHE A 164 5.55 -14.96 -9.81
C PHE A 164 6.33 -13.67 -10.15
N ILE A 165 7.63 -13.69 -9.86
CA ILE A 165 8.51 -12.55 -10.15
C ILE A 165 9.60 -12.99 -11.12
N LEU A 166 9.70 -12.29 -12.24
CA LEU A 166 10.75 -12.45 -13.23
C LEU A 166 11.90 -11.51 -12.89
N PHE A 167 13.08 -12.09 -12.71
CA PHE A 167 14.34 -11.35 -12.51
C PHE A 167 15.24 -11.44 -13.75
N PRO A 168 15.94 -10.35 -14.10
CA PRO A 168 16.94 -10.43 -15.18
C PRO A 168 18.09 -11.37 -14.80
N CYS A 169 18.40 -12.31 -15.68
CA CYS A 169 19.45 -13.32 -15.42
C CYS A 169 20.88 -12.75 -15.32
N LEU A 170 21.09 -11.51 -15.80
CA LEU A 170 22.39 -10.83 -15.84
C LEU A 170 22.61 -9.80 -14.73
N LEU A 171 21.81 -9.82 -13.67
CA LEU A 171 21.93 -8.87 -12.55
C LEU A 171 23.33 -8.86 -11.92
N TYR A 172 24.04 -9.99 -11.93
CA TYR A 172 25.37 -10.12 -11.34
C TYR A 172 26.50 -9.67 -12.26
N THR A 173 26.21 -9.31 -13.50
CA THR A 173 27.21 -8.89 -14.48
C THR A 173 27.15 -7.40 -14.80
N SER A 174 26.17 -6.68 -14.29
CA SER A 174 26.11 -5.23 -14.41
C SER A 174 27.00 -4.59 -13.36
N PRO A 175 27.99 -3.77 -13.73
CA PRO A 175 28.71 -2.98 -12.75
C PRO A 175 27.73 -2.05 -12.04
N SER A 176 27.75 -2.09 -10.73
CA SER A 176 26.99 -1.18 -9.85
C SER A 176 27.50 0.25 -9.96
#